data_ad06e4f3fdb9b49a02ac5b47d9dc4b13
#
_entry.id   ad06e4f3fdb9b49a02ac5b47d9dc4b13
#
_cell.length_a   1.000
_cell.length_b   1.000
_cell.length_c   1.000
_cell.angle_alpha   90.00
_cell.angle_beta   90.00
_cell.angle_gamma   90.00
#
_symmetry.space_group_name_H-M   'P 1'
#
loop_
_entity.id
_entity.type
_entity.pdbx_description
1 polymer ?
#
loop_
_entity_poly.entity_id
_entity_poly.type
_entity_poly.pdbx_seq_one_letter_code
_entity_poly.pdbx_strand_id
1 'polypeptide(L)'
;FYNVENLFDCQHDTLKNDYEFLPDAPKGWTQARYHDKLAKIAKVIIATGEENVPDLVGLCEVENDHCLKDLTENSPLREAGYRYVITDSPDERGIDVALLYQRGSFKLLGKNSLSVPYKEMERRPTRDILHVMGQVASGDTLDVFVCHMPSRAGGEEKSEPYRLFTAQILNIAADSIINLRQHPNVMIMGDFNDYPTNNSIAKVLGAVAPKGEVQAKKLYNLMDGRKEGTYRYRGEWGVLDQLIVSGFLLQGHDSMRTSYDKAQILKYPFLLEEDEKYGGDIPSRTYWGKKYHGGYSLSLIHISEPTRLDVIS
;
A
#
# COMPACT_ATOMS: atom_id res chain seq x y z
N PHE A 1 -2.93 1.60 -4.12
CA PHE A 1 -1.77 1.30 -3.24
C PHE A 1 -0.50 1.16 -4.06
N TYR A 2 0.62 1.63 -3.52
CA TYR A 2 1.89 1.69 -4.21
C TYR A 2 3.07 1.43 -3.25
N ASN A 3 3.83 0.35 -3.47
CA ASN A 3 5.12 0.16 -2.83
C ASN A 3 6.17 0.97 -3.59
N VAL A 4 6.65 2.06 -2.97
CA VAL A 4 7.57 3.00 -3.61
C VAL A 4 9.04 2.53 -3.63
N GLU A 5 9.34 1.36 -3.11
CA GLU A 5 10.69 0.77 -3.08
C GLU A 5 11.74 1.70 -2.45
N ASN A 6 11.64 1.90 -1.13
CA ASN A 6 12.60 2.65 -0.31
C ASN A 6 12.75 4.13 -0.72
N LEU A 7 11.74 4.93 -0.42
CA LEU A 7 11.86 6.38 -0.51
C LEU A 7 12.52 6.92 0.75
N PHE A 8 13.83 7.12 0.68
CA PHE A 8 14.66 7.73 1.72
C PHE A 8 15.08 9.13 1.30
N ASP A 9 15.22 10.03 2.26
CA ASP A 9 15.96 11.27 2.03
C ASP A 9 17.49 10.98 2.05
N CYS A 10 18.32 11.99 2.01
CA CYS A 10 19.78 11.82 1.99
C CYS A 10 20.41 12.13 3.36
N GLN A 11 19.62 12.19 4.43
CA GLN A 11 20.05 12.53 5.76
C GLN A 11 19.96 11.28 6.66
N HIS A 12 20.98 11.08 7.49
CA HIS A 12 21.00 9.96 8.41
C HIS A 12 20.10 10.20 9.62
N ASP A 13 19.14 9.30 9.84
CA ASP A 13 18.42 9.21 11.10
C ASP A 13 19.25 8.38 12.10
N THR A 14 19.77 9.03 13.13
CA THR A 14 20.61 8.41 14.16
C THR A 14 19.94 7.29 14.94
N LEU A 15 18.61 7.17 14.88
CA LEU A 15 17.82 6.14 15.54
C LEU A 15 17.53 4.93 14.62
N LYS A 16 17.90 5.02 13.34
CA LYS A 16 17.57 4.03 12.32
C LYS A 16 18.82 3.48 11.61
N ASN A 17 18.65 2.37 10.95
CA ASN A 17 19.71 1.74 10.13
C ASN A 17 19.47 2.05 8.64
N ASP A 18 19.60 3.31 8.27
CA ASP A 18 19.38 3.86 6.94
C ASP A 18 20.70 4.07 6.15
N TYR A 19 21.82 3.64 6.70
CA TYR A 19 23.17 3.87 6.14
C TYR A 19 23.33 3.53 4.66
N GLU A 20 22.54 2.57 4.14
CA GLU A 20 22.59 2.22 2.72
C GLU A 20 22.10 3.34 1.79
N PHE A 21 21.27 4.27 2.32
CA PHE A 21 20.62 5.34 1.58
C PHE A 21 21.27 6.72 1.80
N LEU A 22 22.56 6.72 2.09
CA LEU A 22 23.35 7.95 2.19
C LEU A 22 24.20 8.17 0.91
N PRO A 23 24.59 9.43 0.61
CA PRO A 23 25.39 9.75 -0.58
C PRO A 23 26.70 9.00 -0.68
N ASP A 24 27.40 8.81 0.45
CA ASP A 24 28.69 8.12 0.53
C ASP A 24 28.59 6.60 0.73
N ALA A 25 27.35 6.07 0.79
CA ALA A 25 27.11 4.65 0.93
C ALA A 25 27.32 3.87 -0.39
N PRO A 26 27.45 2.55 -0.34
CA PRO A 26 27.63 1.73 -1.54
C PRO A 26 26.52 1.88 -2.60
N LYS A 27 25.31 2.25 -2.21
CA LYS A 27 24.20 2.58 -3.13
C LYS A 27 24.36 3.97 -3.74
N GLY A 28 25.12 4.88 -3.11
CA GLY A 28 25.34 6.25 -3.57
C GLY A 28 24.02 7.01 -3.73
N TRP A 29 23.20 7.02 -2.69
CA TRP A 29 21.90 7.67 -2.69
C TRP A 29 22.02 9.19 -2.56
N THR A 30 22.15 9.88 -3.68
CA THR A 30 22.37 11.33 -3.75
C THR A 30 21.06 12.11 -3.83
N GLN A 31 21.12 13.43 -3.52
CA GLN A 31 19.97 14.33 -3.68
C GLN A 31 19.38 14.30 -5.10
N ALA A 32 20.22 14.19 -6.13
CA ALA A 32 19.73 14.07 -7.51
C ALA A 32 18.89 12.81 -7.72
N ARG A 33 19.32 11.68 -7.17
CA ARG A 33 18.56 10.40 -7.24
C ARG A 33 17.29 10.45 -6.42
N TYR A 34 17.32 11.09 -5.26
CA TYR A 34 16.16 11.32 -4.42
C TYR A 34 15.08 12.14 -5.17
N HIS A 35 15.45 13.28 -5.74
CA HIS A 35 14.53 14.11 -6.52
C HIS A 35 14.01 13.41 -7.79
N ASP A 36 14.85 12.63 -8.48
CA ASP A 36 14.43 11.80 -9.60
C ASP A 36 13.36 10.77 -9.16
N LYS A 37 13.57 10.15 -8.01
CA LYS A 37 12.60 9.21 -7.45
C LYS A 37 11.29 9.88 -7.05
N LEU A 38 11.31 11.05 -6.42
CA LEU A 38 10.10 11.82 -6.12
C LEU A 38 9.31 12.14 -7.38
N ALA A 39 9.98 12.59 -8.45
CA ALA A 39 9.35 12.87 -9.73
C ALA A 39 8.72 11.63 -10.37
N LYS A 40 9.37 10.46 -10.23
CA LYS A 40 8.86 9.19 -10.74
C LYS A 40 7.65 8.69 -9.94
N ILE A 41 7.69 8.79 -8.63
CA ILE A 41 6.52 8.46 -7.78
C ILE A 41 5.34 9.37 -8.15
N ALA A 42 5.58 10.66 -8.28
CA ALA A 42 4.56 11.63 -8.70
C ALA A 42 3.97 11.26 -10.07
N LYS A 43 4.82 10.93 -11.06
CA LYS A 43 4.37 10.48 -12.38
C LYS A 43 3.47 9.25 -12.32
N VAL A 44 3.83 8.26 -11.48
CA VAL A 44 3.02 7.04 -11.31
C VAL A 44 1.65 7.39 -10.73
N ILE A 45 1.61 8.18 -9.66
CA ILE A 45 0.35 8.57 -9.01
C ILE A 45 -0.55 9.35 -9.97
N ILE A 46 0.01 10.31 -10.71
CA ILE A 46 -0.73 11.10 -11.71
C ILE A 46 -1.27 10.19 -12.83
N ALA A 47 -0.45 9.27 -13.33
CA ALA A 47 -0.85 8.35 -14.40
C ALA A 47 -1.91 7.32 -13.95
N THR A 48 -2.04 7.06 -12.65
CA THR A 48 -3.02 6.12 -12.10
C THR A 48 -4.44 6.67 -12.20
N GLY A 49 -4.61 7.98 -12.10
CA GLY A 49 -5.91 8.62 -12.28
C GLY A 49 -6.12 8.99 -13.76
N GLU A 50 -7.15 8.48 -14.40
CA GLU A 50 -7.40 8.70 -15.83
C GLU A 50 -7.64 10.19 -16.15
N GLU A 51 -8.66 10.80 -15.54
CA GLU A 51 -9.00 12.21 -15.71
C GLU A 51 -8.58 13.07 -14.51
N ASN A 52 -8.59 12.49 -13.33
CA ASN A 52 -8.21 13.14 -12.07
C ASN A 52 -7.24 12.25 -11.32
N VAL A 53 -6.40 12.84 -10.47
CA VAL A 53 -5.54 12.06 -9.57
C VAL A 53 -6.39 11.25 -8.57
N PRO A 54 -5.93 10.07 -8.11
CA PRO A 54 -6.65 9.26 -7.13
C PRO A 54 -7.00 10.03 -5.86
N ASP A 55 -8.19 9.84 -5.30
CA ASP A 55 -8.59 10.49 -4.04
C ASP A 55 -7.77 10.03 -2.84
N LEU A 56 -7.40 8.74 -2.82
CA LEU A 56 -6.62 8.10 -1.77
C LEU A 56 -5.46 7.30 -2.37
N VAL A 57 -4.25 7.45 -1.81
CA VAL A 57 -3.08 6.67 -2.22
C VAL A 57 -2.38 6.12 -0.98
N GLY A 58 -2.50 4.81 -0.75
CA GLY A 58 -1.69 4.12 0.25
C GLY A 58 -0.27 3.90 -0.27
N LEU A 59 0.71 4.25 0.54
CA LEU A 59 2.13 4.07 0.24
C LEU A 59 2.80 3.20 1.30
N CYS A 60 3.81 2.45 0.90
CA CYS A 60 4.74 1.83 1.84
C CYS A 60 6.19 2.00 1.39
N GLU A 61 7.11 1.74 2.32
CA GLU A 61 8.55 1.98 2.17
C GLU A 61 8.91 3.48 2.03
N VAL A 62 8.22 4.32 2.78
CA VAL A 62 8.51 5.74 2.93
C VAL A 62 9.23 5.94 4.26
N GLU A 63 10.33 6.67 4.26
CA GLU A 63 11.14 6.86 5.45
C GLU A 63 10.46 7.73 6.51
N ASN A 64 10.02 8.94 6.13
CA ASN A 64 9.60 9.92 7.12
C ASN A 64 8.65 10.99 6.54
N ASP A 65 8.24 11.91 7.42
CA ASP A 65 7.41 13.07 7.09
C ASP A 65 8.06 14.00 6.05
N HIS A 66 9.39 14.18 6.11
CA HIS A 66 10.13 15.01 5.16
C HIS A 66 10.01 14.47 3.73
N CYS A 67 10.14 13.16 3.55
CA CYS A 67 9.95 12.52 2.25
C CYS A 67 8.54 12.77 1.67
N LEU A 68 7.50 12.71 2.49
CA LEU A 68 6.12 12.98 2.04
C LEU A 68 5.87 14.46 1.78
N LYS A 69 6.44 15.33 2.58
CA LYS A 69 6.39 16.78 2.34
C LYS A 69 7.02 17.11 0.99
N ASP A 70 8.21 16.59 0.72
CA ASP A 70 8.88 16.80 -0.57
C ASP A 70 8.08 16.21 -1.73
N LEU A 71 7.46 15.02 -1.54
CA LEU A 71 6.62 14.41 -2.55
C LEU A 71 5.38 15.27 -2.85
N THR A 72 4.74 15.84 -1.83
CA THR A 72 3.46 16.56 -2.00
C THR A 72 3.63 18.05 -2.28
N GLU A 73 4.76 18.66 -1.91
CA GLU A 73 4.97 20.11 -2.03
C GLU A 73 6.09 20.48 -3.01
N ASN A 74 7.11 19.60 -3.20
CA ASN A 74 8.32 19.89 -3.96
C ASN A 74 8.52 18.99 -5.19
N SER A 75 7.55 18.14 -5.53
CA SER A 75 7.53 17.29 -6.72
C SER A 75 6.42 17.74 -7.70
N PRO A 76 6.31 17.15 -8.89
CA PRO A 76 5.18 17.38 -9.79
C PRO A 76 3.81 17.12 -9.16
N LEU A 77 3.73 16.36 -8.06
CA LEU A 77 2.47 16.05 -7.36
C LEU A 77 1.92 17.27 -6.58
N ARG A 78 2.68 18.34 -6.40
CA ARG A 78 2.24 19.54 -5.67
C ARG A 78 0.96 20.15 -6.21
N GLU A 79 0.77 20.11 -7.53
CA GLU A 79 -0.42 20.67 -8.19
C GLU A 79 -1.70 19.87 -7.85
N ALA A 80 -1.54 18.63 -7.43
CA ALA A 80 -2.65 17.78 -6.98
C ALA A 80 -3.16 18.14 -5.57
N GLY A 81 -2.37 18.88 -4.77
CA GLY A 81 -2.79 19.40 -3.47
C GLY A 81 -3.06 18.33 -2.41
N TYR A 82 -2.41 17.17 -2.49
CA TYR A 82 -2.56 16.12 -1.49
C TYR A 82 -2.20 16.57 -0.08
N ARG A 83 -2.93 16.01 0.88
CA ARG A 83 -2.52 15.91 2.28
C ARG A 83 -2.12 14.47 2.57
N TYR A 84 -1.45 14.25 3.69
CA TYR A 84 -1.01 12.91 4.05
C TYR A 84 -1.06 12.65 5.55
N VAL A 85 -1.03 11.38 5.89
CA VAL A 85 -0.74 10.84 7.22
C VAL A 85 0.29 9.73 7.07
N ILE A 86 1.18 9.59 8.04
CA ILE A 86 2.23 8.58 8.08
C ILE A 86 2.32 7.99 9.49
N THR A 87 2.76 6.74 9.61
CA THR A 87 3.18 6.14 10.88
C THR A 87 4.56 6.65 11.28
N ASP A 88 4.95 6.39 12.51
CA ASP A 88 6.33 6.52 13.02
C ASP A 88 6.63 5.21 13.75
N SER A 89 7.02 4.22 12.97
CA SER A 89 7.15 2.84 13.42
C SER A 89 8.52 2.56 14.03
N PRO A 90 8.62 1.57 14.91
CA PRO A 90 9.90 1.15 15.47
C PRO A 90 10.74 0.28 14.50
N ASP A 91 10.40 0.21 13.22
CA ASP A 91 11.20 -0.52 12.21
C ASP A 91 12.62 -0.01 12.17
N GLU A 92 13.59 -0.92 12.26
CA GLU A 92 15.02 -0.57 12.35
C GLU A 92 15.56 0.09 11.09
N ARG A 93 14.96 -0.18 9.91
CA ARG A 93 15.38 0.45 8.65
C ARG A 93 14.86 1.88 8.53
N GLY A 94 13.85 2.25 9.34
CA GLY A 94 13.21 3.54 9.26
C GLY A 94 12.24 3.66 8.09
N ILE A 95 11.49 2.62 7.77
CA ILE A 95 10.44 2.70 6.73
C ILE A 95 9.06 2.57 7.34
N ASP A 96 8.14 3.32 6.80
CA ASP A 96 6.79 3.47 7.27
C ASP A 96 5.74 3.26 6.17
N VAL A 97 4.47 3.30 6.58
CA VAL A 97 3.31 3.31 5.70
C VAL A 97 2.59 4.65 5.80
N ALA A 98 2.02 5.08 4.70
CA ALA A 98 1.37 6.38 4.61
C ALA A 98 0.09 6.33 3.77
N LEU A 99 -0.77 7.32 3.97
CA LEU A 99 -1.94 7.57 3.13
C LEU A 99 -1.92 9.02 2.67
N LEU A 100 -1.87 9.22 1.35
CA LEU A 100 -2.16 10.52 0.74
C LEU A 100 -3.67 10.62 0.51
N TYR A 101 -4.25 11.81 0.66
CA TYR A 101 -5.68 12.02 0.45
C TYR A 101 -6.01 13.40 -0.11
N GLN A 102 -7.07 13.47 -0.93
CA GLN A 102 -7.62 14.70 -1.46
C GLN A 102 -8.62 15.31 -0.49
N ARG A 103 -8.41 16.55 -0.07
CA ARG A 103 -9.29 17.23 0.90
C ARG A 103 -10.70 17.49 0.37
N GLY A 104 -10.87 17.54 -0.93
CA GLY A 104 -12.17 17.75 -1.57
C GLY A 104 -13.11 16.56 -1.48
N SER A 105 -12.53 15.35 -1.45
CA SER A 105 -13.28 14.08 -1.46
C SER A 105 -13.17 13.30 -0.16
N PHE A 106 -12.15 13.58 0.68
CA PHE A 106 -11.91 12.87 1.94
C PHE A 106 -11.56 13.82 3.06
N LYS A 107 -12.46 13.97 4.04
CA LYS A 107 -12.25 14.74 5.25
C LYS A 107 -11.71 13.84 6.34
N LEU A 108 -10.43 14.01 6.71
CA LEU A 108 -9.81 13.26 7.80
C LEU A 108 -10.57 13.50 9.13
N LEU A 109 -11.04 12.43 9.76
CA LEU A 109 -11.69 12.43 11.07
C LEU A 109 -10.79 11.92 12.19
N GLY A 110 -9.88 10.97 11.88
CA GLY A 110 -8.94 10.43 12.85
C GLY A 110 -7.91 9.52 12.20
N LYS A 111 -6.82 9.29 12.93
CA LYS A 111 -5.77 8.34 12.55
C LYS A 111 -5.26 7.59 13.77
N ASN A 112 -4.88 6.33 13.58
CA ASN A 112 -4.24 5.49 14.59
C ASN A 112 -3.07 4.73 13.97
N SER A 113 -1.99 4.57 14.73
CA SER A 113 -0.91 3.65 14.44
C SER A 113 -1.10 2.40 15.30
N LEU A 114 -1.33 1.25 14.69
CA LEU A 114 -1.52 -0.01 15.39
C LEU A 114 -0.16 -0.69 15.51
N SER A 115 0.37 -0.71 16.71
CA SER A 115 1.68 -1.30 16.99
C SER A 115 1.66 -2.82 16.81
N VAL A 116 2.77 -3.36 16.26
CA VAL A 116 2.98 -4.79 16.06
C VAL A 116 4.15 -5.26 16.95
N PRO A 117 3.89 -5.59 18.23
CA PRO A 117 4.93 -5.88 19.21
C PRO A 117 5.44 -7.32 19.08
N TYR A 118 6.58 -7.53 18.45
CA TYR A 118 7.25 -8.85 18.35
C TYR A 118 8.11 -9.24 19.54
N LYS A 119 8.05 -8.53 20.67
CA LYS A 119 8.93 -8.78 21.82
C LYS A 119 8.92 -10.23 22.29
N GLU A 120 7.75 -10.86 22.29
CA GLU A 120 7.59 -12.27 22.71
C GLU A 120 8.06 -13.26 21.65
N MET A 121 8.30 -12.81 20.41
CA MET A 121 8.72 -13.64 19.28
C MET A 121 10.21 -13.51 18.96
N GLU A 122 10.99 -12.85 19.84
CA GLU A 122 12.45 -12.64 19.68
C GLU A 122 12.83 -12.06 18.31
N ARG A 123 11.96 -11.20 17.76
CA ARG A 123 12.17 -10.57 16.46
C ARG A 123 12.37 -9.07 16.59
N ARG A 124 13.10 -8.52 15.61
CA ARG A 124 13.24 -7.07 15.42
C ARG A 124 11.88 -6.40 15.26
N PRO A 125 11.73 -5.17 15.76
CA PRO A 125 10.56 -4.36 15.52
C PRO A 125 10.22 -4.24 14.03
N THR A 126 8.95 -4.01 13.73
CA THR A 126 8.46 -3.86 12.36
C THR A 126 7.59 -2.62 12.23
N ARG A 127 7.07 -2.41 11.01
CA ARG A 127 6.14 -1.33 10.73
C ARG A 127 4.84 -1.52 11.48
N ASP A 128 4.30 -0.43 11.95
CA ASP A 128 2.93 -0.36 12.43
C ASP A 128 1.93 -0.44 11.27
N ILE A 129 0.68 -0.74 11.58
CA ILE A 129 -0.42 -0.67 10.62
C ILE A 129 -1.07 0.70 10.77
N LEU A 130 -1.18 1.46 9.68
CA LEU A 130 -1.87 2.73 9.68
C LEU A 130 -3.38 2.51 9.52
N HIS A 131 -4.17 3.01 10.45
CA HIS A 131 -5.63 3.13 10.32
C HIS A 131 -6.01 4.60 10.20
N VAL A 132 -6.78 4.94 9.16
CA VAL A 132 -7.28 6.29 8.91
C VAL A 132 -8.79 6.23 8.76
N MET A 133 -9.48 7.08 9.51
CA MET A 133 -10.91 7.29 9.41
C MET A 133 -11.20 8.63 8.75
N GLY A 134 -12.05 8.65 7.74
CA GLY A 134 -12.45 9.88 7.07
C GLY A 134 -13.86 9.86 6.55
N GLN A 135 -14.42 11.04 6.34
CA GLN A 135 -15.73 11.22 5.73
C GLN A 135 -15.53 11.54 4.24
N VAL A 136 -16.20 10.77 3.39
CA VAL A 136 -16.21 11.00 1.94
C VAL A 136 -17.30 11.98 1.52
N ALA A 137 -17.29 12.43 0.26
CA ALA A 137 -18.20 13.44 -0.26
C ALA A 137 -19.70 13.09 -0.09
N SER A 138 -20.05 11.81 -0.06
CA SER A 138 -21.43 11.35 0.21
C SER A 138 -21.89 11.55 1.66
N GLY A 139 -20.97 11.86 2.58
CA GLY A 139 -21.23 11.93 4.03
C GLY A 139 -20.93 10.62 4.76
N ASP A 140 -20.68 9.53 4.04
CA ASP A 140 -20.33 8.24 4.63
C ASP A 140 -18.93 8.27 5.27
N THR A 141 -18.73 7.44 6.28
CA THR A 141 -17.41 7.21 6.87
C THR A 141 -16.74 6.04 6.17
N LEU A 142 -15.48 6.24 5.77
CA LEU A 142 -14.58 5.20 5.26
C LEU A 142 -13.44 4.99 6.25
N ASP A 143 -13.22 3.75 6.66
CA ASP A 143 -12.08 3.31 7.45
C ASP A 143 -11.05 2.64 6.52
N VAL A 144 -9.85 3.21 6.43
CA VAL A 144 -8.77 2.73 5.55
C VAL A 144 -7.62 2.21 6.38
N PHE A 145 -7.16 0.99 6.10
CA PHE A 145 -5.93 0.45 6.64
C PHE A 145 -4.85 0.40 5.57
N VAL A 146 -3.65 0.85 5.91
CA VAL A 146 -2.46 0.69 5.06
C VAL A 146 -1.44 -0.17 5.80
N CYS A 147 -0.99 -1.25 5.15
CA CYS A 147 -0.14 -2.28 5.76
C CYS A 147 1.13 -2.52 4.93
N HIS A 148 2.22 -2.85 5.63
CA HIS A 148 3.39 -3.46 5.02
C HIS A 148 3.88 -4.59 5.92
N MET A 149 3.47 -5.80 5.61
CA MET A 149 3.75 -6.98 6.44
C MET A 149 5.20 -7.45 6.32
N PRO A 150 5.68 -8.25 7.28
CA PRO A 150 7.04 -8.79 7.25
C PRO A 150 7.35 -9.55 5.97
N SER A 151 8.50 -9.23 5.37
CA SER A 151 8.95 -9.89 4.15
C SER A 151 9.25 -11.39 4.36
N ARG A 152 9.29 -12.14 3.26
CA ARG A 152 9.68 -13.57 3.23
C ARG A 152 11.19 -13.79 3.36
N ALA A 153 11.94 -12.75 3.76
CA ALA A 153 13.39 -12.85 3.95
C ALA A 153 13.76 -13.95 4.97
N GLY A 154 14.71 -14.77 4.61
CA GLY A 154 15.11 -15.94 5.42
C GLY A 154 14.27 -17.20 5.20
N GLY A 155 13.28 -17.14 4.32
CA GLY A 155 12.38 -18.25 3.95
C GLY A 155 10.94 -18.00 4.35
N GLU A 156 10.02 -18.49 3.51
CA GLU A 156 8.58 -18.32 3.69
C GLU A 156 8.10 -18.90 5.01
N GLU A 157 8.40 -20.16 5.30
CA GLU A 157 7.98 -20.87 6.52
C GLU A 157 8.51 -20.21 7.80
N LYS A 158 9.77 -19.75 7.79
CA LYS A 158 10.39 -19.11 8.96
C LYS A 158 9.78 -17.73 9.24
N SER A 159 9.32 -17.04 8.23
CA SER A 159 8.74 -15.69 8.34
C SER A 159 7.23 -15.70 8.49
N GLU A 160 6.53 -16.79 8.17
CA GLU A 160 5.08 -16.91 8.26
C GLU A 160 4.50 -16.55 9.65
N PRO A 161 5.05 -17.01 10.78
CA PRO A 161 4.49 -16.70 12.10
C PRO A 161 4.35 -15.19 12.36
N TYR A 162 5.25 -14.39 11.82
CA TYR A 162 5.21 -12.93 11.97
C TYR A 162 4.13 -12.28 11.12
N ARG A 163 3.89 -12.80 9.93
CA ARG A 163 2.76 -12.34 9.09
C ARG A 163 1.42 -12.77 9.68
N LEU A 164 1.32 -13.97 10.24
CA LEU A 164 0.13 -14.43 10.96
C LEU A 164 -0.18 -13.52 12.14
N PHE A 165 0.81 -13.18 12.96
CA PHE A 165 0.65 -12.28 14.10
C PHE A 165 0.22 -10.87 13.67
N THR A 166 0.85 -10.31 12.64
CA THR A 166 0.47 -9.00 12.10
C THR A 166 -0.95 -9.02 11.54
N ALA A 167 -1.32 -10.09 10.81
CA ALA A 167 -2.65 -10.27 10.28
C ALA A 167 -3.71 -10.41 11.40
N GLN A 168 -3.35 -11.01 12.54
CA GLN A 168 -4.24 -11.11 13.70
C GLN A 168 -4.53 -9.73 14.31
N ILE A 169 -3.52 -8.86 14.46
CA ILE A 169 -3.70 -7.49 14.94
C ILE A 169 -4.62 -6.71 13.99
N LEU A 170 -4.36 -6.81 12.68
CA LEU A 170 -5.19 -6.19 11.66
C LEU A 170 -6.63 -6.69 11.71
N ASN A 171 -6.81 -8.02 11.84
CA ASN A 171 -8.14 -8.63 11.91
C ASN A 171 -8.94 -8.14 13.13
N ILE A 172 -8.32 -8.10 14.30
CA ILE A 172 -8.97 -7.61 15.53
C ILE A 172 -9.44 -6.17 15.35
N ALA A 173 -8.59 -5.31 14.77
CA ALA A 173 -8.93 -3.92 14.54
C ALA A 173 -10.05 -3.75 13.49
N ALA A 174 -9.94 -4.43 12.35
CA ALA A 174 -10.93 -4.37 11.28
C ALA A 174 -12.28 -4.94 11.73
N ASP A 175 -12.28 -6.10 12.41
CA ASP A 175 -13.50 -6.76 12.92
C ASP A 175 -14.21 -5.89 13.98
N SER A 176 -13.44 -5.25 14.87
CA SER A 176 -14.00 -4.29 15.83
C SER A 176 -14.76 -3.16 15.14
N ILE A 177 -14.18 -2.57 14.08
CA ILE A 177 -14.81 -1.49 13.32
C ILE A 177 -16.04 -2.00 12.58
N ILE A 178 -15.93 -3.15 11.89
CA ILE A 178 -17.02 -3.76 11.13
C ILE A 178 -18.22 -4.07 12.04
N ASN A 179 -17.98 -4.49 13.28
CA ASN A 179 -19.06 -4.79 14.22
C ASN A 179 -19.68 -3.55 14.86
N LEU A 180 -18.89 -2.49 15.07
CA LEU A 180 -19.36 -1.24 15.66
C LEU A 180 -20.12 -0.34 14.67
N ARG A 181 -19.77 -0.38 13.39
CA ARG A 181 -20.38 0.46 12.36
C ARG A 181 -21.72 -0.08 11.90
N GLN A 182 -22.69 0.81 11.70
CA GLN A 182 -23.95 0.49 11.01
C GLN A 182 -23.67 0.27 9.51
N HIS A 183 -22.83 1.12 8.92
CA HIS A 183 -22.35 1.05 7.54
C HIS A 183 -20.83 0.82 7.56
N PRO A 184 -20.37 -0.44 7.61
CA PRO A 184 -18.97 -0.75 7.76
C PRO A 184 -18.21 -0.64 6.42
N ASN A 185 -17.98 0.58 5.95
CA ASN A 185 -17.13 0.84 4.81
C ASN A 185 -15.66 0.70 5.23
N VAL A 186 -15.08 -0.46 5.04
CA VAL A 186 -13.70 -0.76 5.39
C VAL A 186 -12.91 -1.15 4.15
N MET A 187 -11.75 -0.53 3.97
CA MET A 187 -10.77 -0.84 2.94
C MET A 187 -9.41 -1.11 3.58
N ILE A 188 -8.79 -2.20 3.18
CA ILE A 188 -7.44 -2.58 3.60
C ILE A 188 -6.58 -2.70 2.35
N MET A 189 -5.43 -2.03 2.34
CA MET A 189 -4.49 -2.10 1.23
C MET A 189 -3.06 -2.25 1.75
N GLY A 190 -2.20 -2.91 1.00
CA GLY A 190 -0.82 -3.04 1.43
C GLY A 190 -0.03 -4.10 0.69
N ASP A 191 1.28 -4.09 0.94
CA ASP A 191 2.18 -5.20 0.64
C ASP A 191 2.10 -6.21 1.80
N PHE A 192 1.40 -7.29 1.56
CA PHE A 192 1.20 -8.36 2.56
C PHE A 192 2.37 -9.35 2.59
N ASN A 193 3.26 -9.30 1.60
CA ASN A 193 4.31 -10.30 1.45
C ASN A 193 3.80 -11.75 1.49
N ASP A 194 2.49 -11.93 1.26
CA ASP A 194 1.80 -13.22 1.18
C ASP A 194 0.79 -13.20 0.02
N TYR A 195 0.57 -14.37 -0.56
CA TYR A 195 -0.44 -14.56 -1.60
C TYR A 195 -1.85 -14.60 -0.98
N PRO A 196 -2.90 -14.29 -1.76
CA PRO A 196 -4.29 -14.32 -1.28
C PRO A 196 -4.68 -15.63 -0.57
N THR A 197 -4.09 -16.74 -0.98
CA THR A 197 -4.36 -18.08 -0.43
C THR A 197 -3.53 -18.44 0.80
N ASN A 198 -2.54 -17.63 1.18
CA ASN A 198 -1.73 -17.89 2.37
C ASN A 198 -2.54 -17.74 3.67
N ASN A 199 -2.11 -18.42 4.72
CA ASN A 199 -2.84 -18.50 5.99
C ASN A 199 -3.11 -17.15 6.64
N SER A 200 -2.19 -16.18 6.52
CA SER A 200 -2.35 -14.84 7.08
C SER A 200 -3.58 -14.11 6.50
N ILE A 201 -3.85 -14.28 5.20
CA ILE A 201 -4.94 -13.63 4.49
C ILE A 201 -6.20 -14.51 4.52
N ALA A 202 -6.10 -15.74 4.01
CA ALA A 202 -7.27 -16.61 3.83
C ALA A 202 -7.87 -17.11 5.14
N LYS A 203 -7.04 -17.39 6.18
CA LYS A 203 -7.51 -17.95 7.46
C LYS A 203 -7.55 -16.93 8.58
N VAL A 204 -6.45 -16.20 8.82
CA VAL A 204 -6.37 -15.28 9.97
C VAL A 204 -7.23 -14.04 9.72
N LEU A 205 -7.05 -13.39 8.56
CA LEU A 205 -7.87 -12.24 8.18
C LEU A 205 -9.25 -12.67 7.63
N GLY A 206 -9.38 -13.91 7.14
CA GLY A 206 -10.61 -14.45 6.58
C GLY A 206 -11.05 -13.79 5.27
N ALA A 207 -10.13 -13.12 4.57
CA ALA A 207 -10.39 -12.40 3.35
C ALA A 207 -10.18 -13.31 2.12
N VAL A 208 -11.27 -13.66 1.46
CA VAL A 208 -11.31 -14.54 0.28
C VAL A 208 -11.92 -13.81 -0.91
N ALA A 209 -11.84 -14.39 -2.12
CA ALA A 209 -12.50 -13.83 -3.30
C ALA A 209 -14.03 -13.70 -3.07
N PRO A 210 -14.66 -12.62 -3.57
CA PRO A 210 -16.11 -12.44 -3.47
C PRO A 210 -16.84 -13.36 -4.45
N LYS A 211 -17.00 -14.63 -4.07
CA LYS A 211 -17.74 -15.65 -4.82
C LYS A 211 -19.09 -15.95 -4.15
N GLY A 212 -20.15 -15.98 -4.91
CA GLY A 212 -21.50 -16.23 -4.42
C GLY A 212 -22.09 -15.04 -3.64
N GLU A 213 -22.89 -15.34 -2.60
CA GLU A 213 -23.54 -14.32 -1.79
C GLU A 213 -22.54 -13.57 -0.89
N VAL A 214 -22.49 -12.24 -1.04
CA VAL A 214 -21.62 -11.37 -0.27
C VAL A 214 -22.28 -11.00 1.06
N GLN A 215 -21.59 -11.22 2.17
CA GLN A 215 -22.05 -10.85 3.51
C GLN A 215 -21.43 -9.51 3.94
N ALA A 216 -22.27 -8.54 4.32
CA ALA A 216 -21.87 -7.16 4.61
C ALA A 216 -20.69 -7.03 5.60
N LYS A 217 -20.69 -7.86 6.64
CA LYS A 217 -19.69 -7.82 7.74
C LYS A 217 -18.50 -8.76 7.56
N LYS A 218 -18.27 -9.28 6.34
CA LYS A 218 -17.07 -10.05 6.02
C LYS A 218 -16.10 -9.27 5.17
N LEU A 219 -14.84 -9.65 5.24
CA LEU A 219 -13.78 -9.12 4.38
C LEU A 219 -13.65 -9.96 3.10
N TYR A 220 -13.42 -9.29 1.99
CA TYR A 220 -13.23 -9.90 0.68
C TYR A 220 -11.97 -9.35 0.01
N ASN A 221 -11.16 -10.26 -0.52
CA ASN A 221 -9.93 -9.91 -1.21
C ASN A 221 -10.18 -9.76 -2.71
N LEU A 222 -10.05 -8.55 -3.23
CA LEU A 222 -10.26 -8.23 -4.64
C LEU A 222 -9.07 -8.64 -5.53
N MET A 223 -7.97 -9.07 -4.92
CA MET A 223 -6.78 -9.56 -5.64
C MET A 223 -6.76 -11.09 -5.76
N ASP A 224 -7.63 -11.80 -5.04
CA ASP A 224 -7.69 -13.26 -5.10
C ASP A 224 -8.23 -13.76 -6.45
N GLY A 225 -7.49 -14.65 -7.09
CA GLY A 225 -7.81 -15.20 -8.41
C GLY A 225 -7.32 -14.35 -9.59
N ARG A 226 -6.59 -13.25 -9.35
CA ARG A 226 -5.94 -12.49 -10.42
C ARG A 226 -4.84 -13.32 -11.06
N LYS A 227 -4.76 -13.26 -12.39
CA LYS A 227 -3.71 -13.93 -13.18
C LYS A 227 -2.46 -13.07 -13.32
N GLU A 228 -2.67 -11.77 -13.30
CA GLU A 228 -1.59 -10.78 -13.28
C GLU A 228 -0.96 -10.76 -11.89
N GLY A 229 0.37 -10.59 -11.82
CA GLY A 229 1.06 -10.45 -10.54
C GLY A 229 1.42 -9.00 -10.25
N THR A 230 1.58 -8.68 -8.97
CA THR A 230 2.09 -7.39 -8.49
C THR A 230 3.61 -7.41 -8.31
N TYR A 231 4.18 -8.60 -8.16
CA TYR A 231 5.60 -8.85 -7.95
C TYR A 231 6.09 -9.98 -8.85
N ARG A 232 7.33 -9.89 -9.37
CA ARG A 232 7.93 -10.94 -10.17
C ARG A 232 9.21 -11.47 -9.54
N TYR A 233 9.28 -12.79 -9.39
CA TYR A 233 10.44 -13.47 -8.85
C TYR A 233 10.79 -14.69 -9.69
N ARG A 234 12.04 -14.74 -10.20
CA ARG A 234 12.56 -15.84 -11.05
C ARG A 234 11.67 -16.18 -12.24
N GLY A 235 11.12 -15.16 -12.89
CA GLY A 235 10.25 -15.32 -14.06
C GLY A 235 8.77 -15.51 -13.74
N GLU A 236 8.41 -15.80 -12.49
CA GLU A 236 7.03 -16.04 -12.08
C GLU A 236 6.41 -14.77 -11.44
N TRP A 237 5.20 -14.43 -11.88
CA TRP A 237 4.43 -13.36 -11.30
C TRP A 237 3.62 -13.84 -10.10
N GLY A 238 3.60 -13.07 -9.04
CA GLY A 238 2.82 -13.33 -7.84
C GLY A 238 2.10 -12.10 -7.33
N VAL A 239 1.02 -12.29 -6.58
CA VAL A 239 0.20 -11.22 -6.01
C VAL A 239 0.52 -11.08 -4.54
N LEU A 240 1.43 -10.18 -4.17
CA LEU A 240 1.83 -9.90 -2.79
C LEU A 240 1.13 -8.68 -2.22
N ASP A 241 0.70 -7.75 -3.08
CA ASP A 241 -0.07 -6.59 -2.68
C ASP A 241 -1.56 -6.93 -2.71
N GLN A 242 -2.28 -6.49 -1.69
CA GLN A 242 -3.67 -6.84 -1.51
C GLN A 242 -4.56 -5.61 -1.44
N LEU A 243 -5.76 -5.72 -2.01
CA LEU A 243 -6.89 -4.83 -1.82
C LEU A 243 -8.04 -5.64 -1.25
N ILE A 244 -8.38 -5.37 0.00
CA ILE A 244 -9.39 -6.10 0.75
C ILE A 244 -10.46 -5.10 1.18
N VAL A 245 -11.72 -5.46 1.03
CA VAL A 245 -12.83 -4.60 1.38
C VAL A 245 -13.88 -5.35 2.21
N SER A 246 -14.65 -4.61 2.99
CA SER A 246 -15.85 -5.15 3.62
C SER A 246 -16.89 -5.52 2.57
N GLY A 247 -17.68 -6.55 2.84
CA GLY A 247 -18.79 -6.93 1.97
C GLY A 247 -19.86 -5.85 1.83
N PHE A 248 -19.96 -4.93 2.79
CA PHE A 248 -20.85 -3.79 2.69
C PHE A 248 -20.55 -2.92 1.47
N LEU A 249 -19.26 -2.64 1.20
CA LEU A 249 -18.82 -1.93 -0.01
C LEU A 249 -19.11 -2.68 -1.31
N LEU A 250 -19.21 -4.01 -1.26
CA LEU A 250 -19.53 -4.84 -2.43
C LEU A 250 -21.02 -4.97 -2.69
N GLN A 251 -21.86 -4.84 -1.66
CA GLN A 251 -23.31 -4.94 -1.80
C GLN A 251 -23.93 -3.71 -2.48
N GLY A 252 -23.26 -2.57 -2.44
CA GLY A 252 -23.66 -1.38 -3.16
C GLY A 252 -24.94 -0.72 -2.65
N HIS A 253 -25.22 -0.81 -1.35
CA HIS A 253 -26.42 -0.21 -0.74
C HIS A 253 -26.33 1.31 -0.61
N ASP A 254 -25.13 1.86 -0.54
CA ASP A 254 -24.87 3.29 -0.37
C ASP A 254 -24.24 3.91 -1.63
N SER A 255 -24.00 5.20 -1.58
CA SER A 255 -23.28 5.95 -2.61
C SER A 255 -21.83 5.49 -2.79
N MET A 256 -21.24 4.90 -1.74
CA MET A 256 -19.89 4.31 -1.79
C MET A 256 -19.98 2.81 -2.05
N ARG A 257 -19.45 2.38 -3.18
CA ARG A 257 -19.44 0.96 -3.58
C ARG A 257 -18.25 0.63 -4.46
N THR A 258 -17.88 -0.64 -4.46
CA THR A 258 -16.89 -1.17 -5.40
C THR A 258 -17.31 -2.56 -5.88
N SER A 259 -16.53 -3.15 -6.78
CA SER A 259 -16.72 -4.53 -7.25
C SER A 259 -15.37 -5.18 -7.51
N TYR A 260 -15.37 -6.51 -7.65
CA TYR A 260 -14.18 -7.27 -7.97
C TYR A 260 -13.48 -6.75 -9.25
N ASP A 261 -14.27 -6.43 -10.29
CA ASP A 261 -13.74 -6.01 -11.59
C ASP A 261 -13.11 -4.60 -11.57
N LYS A 262 -13.44 -3.79 -10.57
CA LYS A 262 -12.88 -2.46 -10.39
C LYS A 262 -11.44 -2.47 -9.83
N ALA A 263 -11.03 -3.54 -9.17
CA ALA A 263 -9.66 -3.69 -8.71
C ALA A 263 -8.74 -4.13 -9.87
N GLN A 264 -7.62 -3.47 -10.03
CA GLN A 264 -6.68 -3.69 -11.13
C GLN A 264 -5.24 -3.70 -10.64
N ILE A 265 -4.40 -4.48 -11.33
CA ILE A 265 -2.95 -4.40 -11.22
C ILE A 265 -2.48 -3.53 -12.39
N LEU A 266 -1.85 -2.40 -12.07
CA LEU A 266 -1.44 -1.45 -13.10
C LEU A 266 -0.05 -1.81 -13.64
N LYS A 267 0.02 -2.02 -14.95
CA LYS A 267 1.22 -2.36 -15.70
C LYS A 267 1.43 -1.39 -16.85
N TYR A 268 1.63 -0.12 -16.53
CA TYR A 268 1.98 0.85 -17.57
C TYR A 268 3.32 0.47 -18.22
N PRO A 269 3.49 0.66 -19.55
CA PRO A 269 4.74 0.30 -20.22
C PRO A 269 5.99 0.92 -19.58
N PHE A 270 5.89 2.14 -19.04
CA PHE A 270 7.02 2.80 -18.39
C PHE A 270 7.37 2.22 -17.00
N LEU A 271 6.49 1.39 -16.40
CA LEU A 271 6.76 0.68 -15.14
C LEU A 271 7.49 -0.63 -15.34
N LEU A 272 7.62 -1.08 -16.58
CA LEU A 272 8.13 -2.40 -16.94
C LEU A 272 9.39 -2.26 -17.77
N GLU A 273 10.22 -3.27 -17.72
CA GLU A 273 11.39 -3.45 -18.58
C GLU A 273 11.52 -4.92 -18.96
N GLU A 274 12.31 -5.24 -19.97
CA GLU A 274 12.55 -6.61 -20.41
C GLU A 274 13.37 -7.37 -19.39
N ASP A 275 12.92 -8.57 -19.03
CA ASP A 275 13.68 -9.51 -18.20
C ASP A 275 14.62 -10.33 -19.08
N GLU A 276 15.86 -9.89 -19.24
CA GLU A 276 16.88 -10.56 -20.03
C GLU A 276 17.17 -12.00 -19.57
N LYS A 277 16.88 -12.32 -18.31
CA LYS A 277 17.23 -13.61 -17.71
C LYS A 277 16.13 -14.66 -17.88
N TYR A 278 14.87 -14.26 -17.70
CA TYR A 278 13.73 -15.17 -17.69
C TYR A 278 12.75 -14.90 -18.82
N GLY A 279 13.00 -13.86 -19.63
CA GLY A 279 12.12 -13.40 -20.70
C GLY A 279 10.84 -12.71 -20.20
N GLY A 280 10.20 -11.92 -21.07
CA GLY A 280 9.00 -11.14 -20.72
C GLY A 280 9.32 -9.89 -19.89
N ASP A 281 8.29 -9.30 -19.26
CA ASP A 281 8.41 -8.02 -18.57
C ASP A 281 8.64 -8.20 -17.07
N ILE A 282 9.44 -7.33 -16.49
CA ILE A 282 9.72 -7.23 -15.04
C ILE A 282 9.52 -5.78 -14.58
N PRO A 283 9.09 -5.54 -13.32
CA PRO A 283 9.03 -4.17 -12.80
C PRO A 283 10.36 -3.46 -12.88
N SER A 284 10.37 -2.24 -13.42
CA SER A 284 11.54 -1.38 -13.47
C SER A 284 11.84 -0.81 -12.09
N ARG A 285 12.84 -1.39 -11.43
CA ARG A 285 13.19 -1.11 -10.04
C ARG A 285 14.16 0.04 -9.90
N THR A 286 14.16 0.68 -8.72
CA THR A 286 15.13 1.72 -8.38
C THR A 286 16.55 1.18 -8.33
N TYR A 287 16.72 -0.04 -7.80
CA TYR A 287 18.01 -0.72 -7.69
C TYR A 287 17.94 -2.17 -8.12
N TRP A 288 18.99 -2.61 -8.81
CA TRP A 288 19.35 -4.01 -8.97
C TRP A 288 20.54 -4.33 -8.05
N GLY A 289 20.29 -4.91 -6.89
CA GLY A 289 21.27 -5.08 -5.83
C GLY A 289 21.81 -3.72 -5.36
N LYS A 290 23.09 -3.44 -5.57
CA LYS A 290 23.71 -2.16 -5.21
C LYS A 290 23.78 -1.16 -6.39
N LYS A 291 23.49 -1.62 -7.61
CA LYS A 291 23.55 -0.77 -8.80
C LYS A 291 22.28 0.06 -8.93
N TYR A 292 22.44 1.37 -8.97
CA TYR A 292 21.32 2.27 -9.27
C TYR A 292 20.82 2.06 -10.70
N HIS A 293 19.52 1.84 -10.84
CA HIS A 293 18.86 1.64 -12.12
C HIS A 293 17.91 2.80 -12.45
N GLY A 294 17.34 3.43 -11.41
CA GLY A 294 16.47 4.59 -11.56
C GLY A 294 15.09 4.24 -12.08
N GLY A 295 14.58 3.06 -11.79
CA GLY A 295 13.22 2.66 -12.11
C GLY A 295 12.17 3.27 -11.16
N TYR A 296 10.95 2.80 -11.29
CA TYR A 296 9.78 3.40 -10.66
C TYR A 296 9.38 2.74 -9.35
N SER A 297 9.30 1.41 -9.30
CA SER A 297 8.73 0.72 -8.14
C SER A 297 8.89 -0.78 -8.12
N LEU A 298 8.37 -1.37 -7.03
CA LEU A 298 8.17 -2.81 -6.89
C LEU A 298 6.80 -3.25 -7.41
N SER A 299 5.71 -2.53 -7.06
CA SER A 299 4.32 -2.94 -7.33
C SER A 299 3.32 -1.79 -7.25
N LEU A 300 2.24 -1.89 -8.01
CA LEU A 300 1.15 -0.92 -8.02
C LEU A 300 -0.19 -1.63 -8.25
N ILE A 301 -1.16 -1.40 -7.36
CA ILE A 301 -2.55 -1.84 -7.49
C ILE A 301 -3.51 -0.67 -7.31
N HIS A 302 -4.65 -0.73 -7.96
CA HIS A 302 -5.63 0.34 -8.00
C HIS A 302 -7.06 -0.19 -7.90
N ILE A 303 -7.96 0.58 -7.28
CA ILE A 303 -9.40 0.44 -7.44
C ILE A 303 -9.88 1.70 -8.16
N SER A 304 -10.46 1.56 -9.35
CA SER A 304 -11.10 2.67 -10.03
C SER A 304 -12.28 3.17 -9.21
N GLU A 305 -12.45 4.48 -9.16
CA GLU A 305 -13.51 5.14 -8.39
C GLU A 305 -14.89 4.53 -8.67
N PRO A 306 -15.76 4.44 -7.65
CA PRO A 306 -17.17 4.26 -7.91
C PRO A 306 -17.61 5.44 -8.78
N THR A 307 -18.16 5.15 -9.95
CA THR A 307 -18.71 6.15 -10.86
C THR A 307 -19.50 7.16 -10.03
N ARG A 308 -19.12 8.44 -10.03
CA ARG A 308 -19.99 9.51 -9.58
C ARG A 308 -21.30 9.28 -10.32
N LEU A 309 -22.38 9.04 -9.59
CA LEU A 309 -23.69 9.18 -10.16
C LEU A 309 -23.75 10.63 -10.66
N ASP A 310 -23.85 10.79 -11.97
CA ASP A 310 -24.13 12.07 -12.58
C ASP A 310 -25.22 12.72 -11.75
N VAL A 311 -24.89 13.81 -11.08
CA VAL A 311 -25.89 14.71 -10.53
C VAL A 311 -26.53 15.33 -11.76
N ILE A 312 -27.58 14.69 -12.24
CA ILE A 312 -28.46 15.30 -13.20
C ILE A 312 -29.08 16.49 -12.47
N SER A 313 -28.63 17.67 -12.88
CA SER A 313 -29.13 18.99 -12.51
C SER A 313 -30.64 19.10 -12.71
#